data_59cb3ce85740ea25e7010dc82ba0081c
#
_entry.id   59cb3ce85740ea25e7010dc82ba0081c
#
_cell.length_a   1.000
_cell.length_b   1.000
_cell.length_c   1.000
_cell.angle_alpha   90.00
_cell.angle_beta   90.00
_cell.angle_gamma   90.00
#
_symmetry.space_group_name_H-M   'P 1'
#
loop_
_entity.id
_entity.type
_entity.pdbx_description
1 polymer ?
#
loop_
_entity_poly.entity_id
_entity_poly.type
_entity_poly.pdbx_seq_one_letter_code
_entity_poly.pdbx_strand_id
1 'polypeptide(L)'
;MTAHIVHIVHRFDTGGMENGMVNLFNSLSPERFRHTVVALTDFSDFRQRITAQAVEFHALHRPPGRGMGWMPQLWKLLRQLQPDLVHTRNLAALEAQVVAVAAGIRATVHGEHGRDVFDLYGQNWKYNLIRRAIRPFVSNYIAVSRDLESWLRDTVHVPPHKLHQIYNGVDSVKFHPRVGARPEFAHPESIVFGSVGRMVEVKDYPTLTRAFIQMVRQQPDRAERARLVIVGEGPARETCMSLLQQAGLAHLAWMPGERHDIADIMQAFDVFVLPSKNEGISNTILEALASGLPVIATAVGGSIELVEPGVTGMLIPPGDVAGMAQALLSYLDAPARIAEQGGHARRLAQQRFSIPAMSEAYAAVYDKTLRRGC
;
A
#
# COMPACT_ATOMS: atom_id res chain seq x y z
N MET A 1 25.01 4.58 -20.72
CA MET A 1 25.48 4.71 -19.32
C MET A 1 24.32 4.35 -18.39
N THR A 2 24.58 3.61 -17.33
CA THR A 2 23.60 3.25 -16.32
C THR A 2 23.35 4.46 -15.42
N ALA A 3 22.09 4.95 -15.34
CA ALA A 3 21.76 6.10 -14.51
C ALA A 3 21.71 5.74 -13.04
N HIS A 4 22.34 6.54 -12.17
CA HIS A 4 22.34 6.35 -10.74
C HIS A 4 21.20 7.11 -10.09
N ILE A 5 20.27 6.39 -9.46
CA ILE A 5 19.11 6.95 -8.77
C ILE A 5 19.27 6.78 -7.25
N VAL A 6 19.28 7.87 -6.50
CA VAL A 6 19.24 7.86 -5.05
C VAL A 6 17.80 8.03 -4.58
N HIS A 7 17.31 7.05 -3.82
CA HIS A 7 15.98 7.07 -3.20
C HIS A 7 16.08 7.51 -1.75
N ILE A 8 15.37 8.56 -1.37
CA ILE A 8 15.37 9.07 0.00
C ILE A 8 14.02 8.81 0.63
N VAL A 9 14.04 8.10 1.76
CA VAL A 9 12.85 7.72 2.54
C VAL A 9 13.05 8.06 4.02
N HIS A 10 11.97 8.16 4.78
CA HIS A 10 12.08 8.38 6.22
C HIS A 10 12.75 7.19 6.91
N ARG A 11 12.22 6.01 6.67
CA ARG A 11 12.71 4.71 7.15
C ARG A 11 12.45 3.67 6.07
N PHE A 12 13.27 2.62 5.98
CA PHE A 12 13.01 1.50 5.09
C PHE A 12 12.76 0.24 5.92
N ASP A 13 11.48 -0.13 6.07
CA ASP A 13 11.01 -1.22 6.93
C ASP A 13 9.80 -1.92 6.30
N THR A 14 9.12 -2.80 7.03
CA THR A 14 7.91 -3.45 6.55
C THR A 14 6.78 -2.43 6.34
N GLY A 15 6.41 -2.18 5.09
CA GLY A 15 5.37 -1.21 4.72
C GLY A 15 4.95 -1.30 3.25
N GLY A 16 3.82 -0.68 2.93
CA GLY A 16 3.28 -0.70 1.56
C GLY A 16 4.16 0.05 0.56
N MET A 17 4.69 1.21 0.94
CA MET A 17 5.61 2.00 0.11
C MET A 17 6.91 1.23 -0.12
N GLU A 18 7.49 0.67 0.92
CA GLU A 18 8.74 -0.10 0.86
C GLU A 18 8.57 -1.37 0.04
N ASN A 19 7.44 -2.07 0.15
CA ASN A 19 7.12 -3.20 -0.72
C ASN A 19 7.05 -2.79 -2.19
N GLY A 20 6.44 -1.64 -2.49
CA GLY A 20 6.46 -1.06 -3.85
C GLY A 20 7.88 -0.76 -4.34
N MET A 21 8.79 -0.30 -3.48
CA MET A 21 10.20 -0.07 -3.81
C MET A 21 10.94 -1.40 -4.08
N VAL A 22 10.72 -2.43 -3.26
CA VAL A 22 11.27 -3.78 -3.50
C VAL A 22 10.84 -4.30 -4.86
N ASN A 23 9.55 -4.23 -5.18
CA ASN A 23 9.03 -4.65 -6.47
C ASN A 23 9.66 -3.85 -7.63
N LEU A 24 9.80 -2.53 -7.46
CA LEU A 24 10.44 -1.66 -8.44
C LEU A 24 11.90 -2.06 -8.68
N PHE A 25 12.69 -2.25 -7.62
CA PHE A 25 14.10 -2.60 -7.73
C PHE A 25 14.31 -3.99 -8.32
N ASN A 26 13.43 -4.95 -7.99
CA ASN A 26 13.50 -6.30 -8.55
C ASN A 26 13.03 -6.37 -10.02
N SER A 27 12.36 -5.33 -10.54
CA SER A 27 11.78 -5.33 -11.89
C SER A 27 12.51 -4.40 -12.86
N LEU A 28 13.13 -3.32 -12.38
CA LEU A 28 13.91 -2.42 -13.24
C LEU A 28 15.22 -3.07 -13.69
N SER A 29 15.57 -2.88 -15.00
CA SER A 29 16.83 -3.38 -15.55
C SER A 29 18.04 -2.74 -14.86
N PRO A 30 18.96 -3.54 -14.29
CA PRO A 30 20.19 -3.03 -13.68
C PRO A 30 21.16 -2.40 -14.71
N GLU A 31 20.99 -2.70 -15.99
CA GLU A 31 21.76 -2.09 -17.07
C GLU A 31 21.33 -0.63 -17.31
N ARG A 32 20.07 -0.31 -17.02
CA ARG A 32 19.52 1.04 -17.19
C ARG A 32 19.65 1.89 -15.93
N PHE A 33 19.41 1.30 -14.76
CA PHE A 33 19.31 2.02 -13.49
C PHE A 33 20.07 1.30 -12.38
N ARG A 34 20.92 2.03 -11.68
CA ARG A 34 21.56 1.64 -10.42
C ARG A 34 20.87 2.39 -9.29
N HIS A 35 20.61 1.72 -8.19
CA HIS A 35 19.85 2.28 -7.09
C HIS A 35 20.66 2.34 -5.78
N THR A 36 20.51 3.45 -5.06
CA THR A 36 20.95 3.61 -3.66
C THR A 36 19.77 4.10 -2.83
N VAL A 37 19.59 3.55 -1.64
CA VAL A 37 18.55 3.99 -0.68
C VAL A 37 19.21 4.73 0.47
N VAL A 38 18.73 5.94 0.75
CA VAL A 38 19.11 6.73 1.92
C VAL A 38 17.90 6.81 2.85
N ALA A 39 17.96 6.12 3.97
CA ALA A 39 16.99 6.23 5.03
C ALA A 39 17.38 7.42 5.95
N LEU A 40 16.47 8.37 6.18
CA LEU A 40 16.72 9.49 7.08
C LEU A 40 16.94 9.01 8.51
N THR A 41 16.24 7.97 8.93
CA THR A 41 16.41 7.34 10.25
C THR A 41 17.23 6.05 10.14
N ASP A 42 16.58 4.92 9.77
CA ASP A 42 17.21 3.61 9.74
C ASP A 42 16.52 2.69 8.72
N PHE A 43 17.08 1.49 8.52
CA PHE A 43 16.50 0.44 7.69
C PHE A 43 16.59 -0.93 8.38
N SER A 44 15.67 -1.83 8.06
CA SER A 44 15.61 -3.19 8.61
C SER A 44 16.08 -4.25 7.58
N ASP A 45 16.05 -5.51 8.01
CA ASP A 45 16.31 -6.67 7.16
C ASP A 45 15.26 -6.85 6.03
N PHE A 46 14.20 -6.07 6.01
CA PHE A 46 13.26 -6.01 4.90
C PHE A 46 13.94 -5.76 3.54
N ARG A 47 15.11 -5.09 3.53
CA ARG A 47 15.97 -4.89 2.35
C ARG A 47 16.42 -6.19 1.68
N GLN A 48 16.50 -7.30 2.41
CA GLN A 48 16.91 -8.61 1.88
C GLN A 48 15.92 -9.16 0.83
N ARG A 49 14.71 -8.60 0.74
CA ARG A 49 13.74 -8.91 -0.32
C ARG A 49 14.11 -8.34 -1.69
N ILE A 50 15.14 -7.50 -1.77
CA ILE A 50 15.69 -7.01 -3.04
C ILE A 50 16.73 -8.05 -3.50
N THR A 51 16.39 -8.78 -4.56
CA THR A 51 17.17 -9.94 -5.03
C THR A 51 17.69 -9.81 -6.45
N ALA A 52 17.05 -8.97 -7.29
CA ALA A 52 17.38 -8.87 -8.71
C ALA A 52 18.63 -8.01 -8.99
N GLN A 53 19.02 -7.14 -8.07
CA GLN A 53 20.21 -6.29 -8.20
C GLN A 53 20.76 -5.89 -6.83
N ALA A 54 22.05 -5.52 -6.80
CA ALA A 54 22.64 -4.92 -5.63
C ALA A 54 22.13 -3.47 -5.44
N VAL A 55 21.60 -3.19 -4.25
CA VAL A 55 21.18 -1.84 -3.85
C VAL A 55 21.97 -1.44 -2.60
N GLU A 56 22.65 -0.29 -2.69
CA GLU A 56 23.40 0.25 -1.56
C GLU A 56 22.45 0.96 -0.58
N PHE A 57 22.69 0.81 0.73
CA PHE A 57 21.85 1.41 1.77
C PHE A 57 22.69 2.28 2.72
N HIS A 58 22.20 3.49 2.98
CA HIS A 58 22.76 4.41 3.97
C HIS A 58 21.68 4.84 4.97
N ALA A 59 22.04 4.92 6.25
CA ALA A 59 21.21 5.52 7.30
C ALA A 59 21.85 6.81 7.79
N LEU A 60 21.05 7.87 7.92
CA LEU A 60 21.53 9.15 8.47
C LEU A 60 21.33 9.24 9.97
N HIS A 61 20.64 8.29 10.58
CA HIS A 61 20.32 8.20 12.01
C HIS A 61 19.74 9.51 12.55
N ARG A 62 18.85 10.14 11.76
CA ARG A 62 18.17 11.38 12.15
C ARG A 62 17.47 11.18 13.49
N PRO A 63 17.80 11.98 14.52
CA PRO A 63 17.12 11.90 15.81
C PRO A 63 15.64 12.32 15.68
N PRO A 64 14.77 11.88 16.59
CA PRO A 64 13.38 12.34 16.64
C PRO A 64 13.30 13.87 16.75
N GLY A 65 12.30 14.46 16.12
CA GLY A 65 12.05 15.90 16.14
C GLY A 65 12.33 16.61 14.81
N ARG A 66 12.32 17.95 14.83
CA ARG A 66 12.44 18.79 13.63
C ARG A 66 13.86 19.32 13.36
N GLY A 67 14.88 18.75 13.99
CA GLY A 67 16.26 19.19 13.80
C GLY A 67 16.73 19.07 12.35
N MET A 68 17.44 20.08 11.84
CA MET A 68 17.97 20.12 10.46
C MET A 68 19.42 19.60 10.37
N GLY A 69 19.98 19.07 11.44
CA GLY A 69 21.38 18.58 11.51
C GLY A 69 21.72 17.44 10.53
N TRP A 70 20.72 16.73 10.02
CA TRP A 70 20.89 15.69 9.00
C TRP A 70 21.15 16.26 7.58
N MET A 71 20.77 17.51 7.31
CA MET A 71 20.90 18.11 5.97
C MET A 71 22.34 18.23 5.48
N PRO A 72 23.32 18.71 6.30
CA PRO A 72 24.74 18.71 5.89
C PRO A 72 25.30 17.30 5.63
N GLN A 73 24.85 16.31 6.43
CA GLN A 73 25.26 14.92 6.23
C GLN A 73 24.72 14.38 4.90
N LEU A 74 23.44 14.60 4.60
CA LEU A 74 22.83 14.24 3.33
C LEU A 74 23.51 14.96 2.17
N TRP A 75 23.79 16.25 2.29
CA TRP A 75 24.48 17.02 1.27
C TRP A 75 25.85 16.42 0.92
N LYS A 76 26.67 16.11 1.96
CA LYS A 76 27.97 15.48 1.80
C LYS A 76 27.85 14.11 1.13
N LEU A 77 26.90 13.28 1.55
CA LEU A 77 26.63 11.96 0.97
C LEU A 77 26.24 12.08 -0.49
N LEU A 78 25.33 12.99 -0.86
CA LEU A 78 24.91 13.20 -2.26
C LEU A 78 26.06 13.69 -3.14
N ARG A 79 26.95 14.53 -2.60
CA ARG A 79 28.17 14.97 -3.29
C ARG A 79 29.17 13.84 -3.52
N GLN A 80 29.21 12.84 -2.62
CA GLN A 80 30.06 11.65 -2.76
C GLN A 80 29.45 10.64 -3.76
N LEU A 81 28.16 10.40 -3.66
CA LEU A 81 27.45 9.44 -4.53
C LEU A 81 27.26 9.95 -5.97
N GLN A 82 27.23 11.26 -6.17
CA GLN A 82 27.00 11.92 -7.46
C GLN A 82 25.86 11.27 -8.28
N PRO A 83 24.63 11.18 -7.73
CA PRO A 83 23.53 10.55 -8.45
C PRO A 83 23.09 11.42 -9.63
N ASP A 84 22.62 10.76 -10.68
CA ASP A 84 22.00 11.41 -11.82
C ASP A 84 20.59 11.91 -11.48
N LEU A 85 19.90 11.23 -10.54
CA LEU A 85 18.54 11.58 -10.11
C LEU A 85 18.33 11.29 -8.61
N VAL A 86 17.59 12.19 -7.94
CA VAL A 86 17.10 11.96 -6.57
C VAL A 86 15.59 11.78 -6.56
N HIS A 87 15.12 10.70 -5.92
CA HIS A 87 13.71 10.39 -5.75
C HIS A 87 13.35 10.33 -4.25
N THR A 88 12.60 11.30 -3.75
CA THR A 88 12.09 11.33 -2.37
C THR A 88 10.66 10.80 -2.27
N ARG A 89 10.27 10.24 -1.13
CA ARG A 89 8.91 9.70 -0.92
C ARG A 89 8.27 10.23 0.34
N ASN A 90 7.01 10.63 0.22
CA ASN A 90 6.15 11.19 1.26
C ASN A 90 6.72 12.47 1.91
N LEU A 91 5.91 13.17 2.69
CA LEU A 91 6.26 14.44 3.32
C LEU A 91 7.56 14.37 4.15
N ALA A 92 7.77 13.26 4.85
CA ALA A 92 8.91 13.11 5.77
C ALA A 92 10.29 13.19 5.07
N ALA A 93 10.36 12.91 3.77
CA ALA A 93 11.59 13.01 2.97
C ALA A 93 11.58 14.20 2.00
N LEU A 94 10.49 14.98 1.93
CA LEU A 94 10.33 16.03 0.92
C LEU A 94 11.39 17.13 1.02
N GLU A 95 11.79 17.53 2.24
CA GLU A 95 12.81 18.55 2.47
C GLU A 95 14.18 18.18 1.87
N ALA A 96 14.46 16.89 1.67
CA ALA A 96 15.67 16.42 1.02
C ALA A 96 15.79 16.88 -0.44
N GLN A 97 14.70 17.27 -1.11
CA GLN A 97 14.73 17.86 -2.45
C GLN A 97 15.55 19.18 -2.49
N VAL A 98 15.41 19.99 -1.46
CA VAL A 98 16.19 21.24 -1.34
C VAL A 98 17.68 20.93 -1.21
N VAL A 99 18.01 19.91 -0.40
CA VAL A 99 19.40 19.44 -0.22
C VAL A 99 19.98 18.87 -1.52
N ALA A 100 19.17 18.11 -2.26
CA ALA A 100 19.58 17.55 -3.56
C ALA A 100 19.93 18.65 -4.56
N VAL A 101 19.08 19.68 -4.70
CA VAL A 101 19.34 20.81 -5.59
C VAL A 101 20.56 21.60 -5.14
N ALA A 102 20.73 21.84 -3.82
CA ALA A 102 21.92 22.47 -3.27
C ALA A 102 23.21 21.65 -3.47
N ALA A 103 23.10 20.34 -3.59
CA ALA A 103 24.22 19.45 -3.96
C ALA A 103 24.52 19.43 -5.48
N GLY A 104 23.75 20.17 -6.30
CA GLY A 104 23.93 20.29 -7.74
C GLY A 104 23.10 19.31 -8.58
N ILE A 105 22.22 18.51 -7.96
CA ILE A 105 21.40 17.53 -8.67
C ILE A 105 20.13 18.23 -9.16
N ARG A 106 19.93 18.27 -10.48
CA ARG A 106 18.78 18.94 -11.10
C ARG A 106 17.62 18.01 -11.45
N ALA A 107 17.91 16.72 -11.67
CA ALA A 107 16.89 15.73 -11.94
C ALA A 107 16.30 15.22 -10.61
N THR A 108 15.08 15.66 -10.27
CA THR A 108 14.44 15.39 -9.00
C THR A 108 13.03 14.86 -9.19
N VAL A 109 12.68 13.82 -8.47
CA VAL A 109 11.32 13.21 -8.45
C VAL A 109 10.83 13.15 -7.01
N HIS A 110 9.54 13.41 -6.81
CA HIS A 110 8.89 13.21 -5.51
C HIS A 110 7.66 12.33 -5.65
N GLY A 111 7.57 11.26 -4.84
CA GLY A 111 6.44 10.33 -4.79
C GLY A 111 5.57 10.54 -3.56
N GLU A 112 4.25 10.64 -3.73
CA GLU A 112 3.29 10.55 -2.63
C GLU A 112 2.61 9.17 -2.68
N HIS A 113 2.81 8.40 -1.61
CA HIS A 113 2.35 7.01 -1.48
C HIS A 113 1.16 6.86 -0.51
N GLY A 114 0.67 7.95 0.03
CA GLY A 114 -0.45 8.04 0.97
C GLY A 114 -0.39 9.36 1.71
N ARG A 115 -1.47 9.72 2.37
CA ARG A 115 -1.50 10.87 3.27
C ARG A 115 -0.87 10.51 4.61
N ASP A 116 -0.36 11.51 5.30
CA ASP A 116 0.25 11.32 6.61
C ASP A 116 -0.79 10.86 7.65
N VAL A 117 -0.37 10.00 8.58
CA VAL A 117 -1.24 9.49 9.66
C VAL A 117 -1.84 10.63 10.50
N PHE A 118 -1.12 11.76 10.59
CA PHE A 118 -1.57 12.96 11.30
C PHE A 118 -2.40 13.94 10.44
N ASP A 119 -2.62 13.62 9.16
CA ASP A 119 -3.37 14.42 8.21
C ASP A 119 -4.04 13.55 7.15
N LEU A 120 -4.91 12.65 7.61
CA LEU A 120 -5.57 11.64 6.78
C LEU A 120 -6.32 12.21 5.57
N TYR A 121 -6.78 13.46 5.65
CA TYR A 121 -7.54 14.12 4.58
C TYR A 121 -6.69 15.11 3.77
N GLY A 122 -5.41 15.29 4.11
CA GLY A 122 -4.52 16.24 3.42
C GLY A 122 -4.91 17.71 3.59
N GLN A 123 -5.57 18.04 4.71
CA GLN A 123 -6.10 19.39 4.98
C GLN A 123 -5.21 20.25 5.87
N ASN A 124 -4.15 19.70 6.43
CA ASN A 124 -3.24 20.45 7.29
C ASN A 124 -2.51 21.54 6.48
N TRP A 125 -2.90 22.78 6.69
CA TRP A 125 -2.39 23.91 5.94
C TRP A 125 -0.86 24.09 6.07
N LYS A 126 -0.27 23.73 7.21
CA LYS A 126 1.20 23.82 7.44
C LYS A 126 1.95 22.82 6.56
N TYR A 127 1.47 21.59 6.46
CA TYR A 127 2.07 20.58 5.60
C TYR A 127 1.89 20.92 4.12
N ASN A 128 0.73 21.45 3.76
CA ASN A 128 0.48 21.91 2.39
C ASN A 128 1.34 23.12 2.03
N LEU A 129 1.57 24.04 2.97
CA LEU A 129 2.48 25.17 2.76
C LEU A 129 3.94 24.68 2.53
N ILE A 130 4.43 23.70 3.30
CA ILE A 130 5.75 23.09 3.09
C ILE A 130 5.83 22.47 1.69
N ARG A 131 4.84 21.68 1.30
CA ARG A 131 4.80 21.08 -0.05
C ARG A 131 4.82 22.12 -1.16
N ARG A 132 4.05 23.21 -1.01
CA ARG A 132 4.05 24.34 -1.97
C ARG A 132 5.39 25.06 -2.03
N ALA A 133 6.03 25.30 -0.89
CA ALA A 133 7.33 25.97 -0.80
C ALA A 133 8.46 25.13 -1.46
N ILE A 134 8.41 23.80 -1.32
CA ILE A 134 9.43 22.91 -1.88
C ILE A 134 9.14 22.55 -3.35
N ARG A 135 7.92 22.73 -3.83
CA ARG A 135 7.49 22.42 -5.21
C ARG A 135 8.44 22.93 -6.31
N PRO A 136 9.05 24.13 -6.26
CA PRO A 136 9.98 24.60 -7.28
C PRO A 136 11.22 23.71 -7.46
N PHE A 137 11.63 23.00 -6.40
CA PHE A 137 12.80 22.12 -6.37
C PHE A 137 12.50 20.70 -6.90
N VAL A 138 11.24 20.42 -7.27
CA VAL A 138 10.82 19.11 -7.77
C VAL A 138 10.53 19.18 -9.27
N SER A 139 11.22 18.35 -10.06
CA SER A 139 11.07 18.30 -11.51
C SER A 139 9.81 17.55 -11.94
N ASN A 140 9.54 16.39 -11.33
CA ASN A 140 8.35 15.58 -11.57
C ASN A 140 7.81 14.98 -10.27
N TYR A 141 6.48 14.76 -10.22
CA TYR A 141 5.76 14.14 -9.12
C TYR A 141 5.16 12.82 -9.57
N ILE A 142 5.15 11.82 -8.66
CA ILE A 142 4.46 10.56 -8.84
C ILE A 142 3.40 10.43 -7.74
N ALA A 143 2.15 10.18 -8.11
CA ALA A 143 1.06 9.86 -7.22
C ALA A 143 0.62 8.40 -7.43
N VAL A 144 0.47 7.61 -6.38
CA VAL A 144 0.09 6.20 -6.51
C VAL A 144 -1.40 5.97 -6.74
N SER A 145 -2.21 7.02 -6.68
CA SER A 145 -3.65 7.01 -6.97
C SER A 145 -4.10 8.30 -7.63
N ARG A 146 -5.25 8.28 -8.30
CA ARG A 146 -5.88 9.48 -8.86
C ARG A 146 -6.37 10.43 -7.77
N ASP A 147 -6.77 9.89 -6.62
CA ASP A 147 -7.13 10.69 -5.44
C ASP A 147 -5.93 11.54 -4.98
N LEU A 148 -4.75 10.95 -4.85
CA LEU A 148 -3.53 11.68 -4.52
C LEU A 148 -3.08 12.62 -5.65
N GLU A 149 -3.23 12.23 -6.90
CA GLU A 149 -2.96 13.09 -8.06
C GLU A 149 -3.82 14.35 -8.01
N SER A 150 -5.14 14.19 -7.82
CA SER A 150 -6.08 15.31 -7.71
C SER A 150 -5.74 16.22 -6.53
N TRP A 151 -5.44 15.64 -5.37
CA TRP A 151 -5.01 16.40 -4.20
C TRP A 151 -3.71 17.19 -4.44
N LEU A 152 -2.71 16.59 -5.08
CA LEU A 152 -1.46 17.28 -5.45
C LEU A 152 -1.72 18.43 -6.43
N ARG A 153 -2.62 18.25 -7.41
CA ARG A 153 -3.00 19.29 -8.36
C ARG A 153 -3.77 20.41 -7.68
N ASP A 154 -4.82 20.08 -6.94
CA ASP A 154 -5.83 21.05 -6.48
C ASP A 154 -5.41 21.70 -5.15
N THR A 155 -4.74 20.96 -4.26
CA THR A 155 -4.34 21.47 -2.93
C THR A 155 -2.88 21.91 -2.88
N VAL A 156 -1.96 21.16 -3.46
CA VAL A 156 -0.53 21.52 -3.48
C VAL A 156 -0.18 22.41 -4.67
N HIS A 157 -1.07 22.50 -5.67
CA HIS A 157 -0.92 23.26 -6.91
C HIS A 157 0.27 22.81 -7.75
N VAL A 158 0.50 21.48 -7.82
CA VAL A 158 1.49 20.90 -8.73
C VAL A 158 1.01 21.05 -10.18
N PRO A 159 1.82 21.61 -11.08
CA PRO A 159 1.43 21.74 -12.49
C PRO A 159 1.16 20.39 -13.14
N PRO A 160 0.09 20.23 -13.95
CA PRO A 160 -0.28 18.94 -14.54
C PRO A 160 0.84 18.27 -15.35
N HIS A 161 1.68 19.05 -16.06
CA HIS A 161 2.78 18.52 -16.88
C HIS A 161 3.93 17.90 -16.07
N LYS A 162 3.98 18.15 -14.75
CA LYS A 162 4.91 17.55 -13.79
C LYS A 162 4.31 16.36 -13.05
N LEU A 163 3.01 16.10 -13.18
CA LEU A 163 2.26 15.11 -12.42
C LEU A 163 2.12 13.82 -13.19
N HIS A 164 2.41 12.70 -12.54
CA HIS A 164 2.32 11.35 -13.12
C HIS A 164 1.59 10.45 -12.12
N GLN A 165 0.48 9.86 -12.53
CA GLN A 165 -0.20 8.84 -11.73
C GLN A 165 0.35 7.47 -12.13
N ILE A 166 0.85 6.70 -11.15
CA ILE A 166 1.39 5.34 -11.34
C ILE A 166 0.90 4.47 -10.20
N TYR A 167 0.05 3.49 -10.51
CA TYR A 167 -0.40 2.52 -9.51
C TYR A 167 0.74 1.62 -9.05
N ASN A 168 0.64 1.12 -7.82
CA ASN A 168 1.51 0.04 -7.37
C ASN A 168 1.25 -1.23 -8.20
N GLY A 169 2.33 -1.99 -8.44
CA GLY A 169 2.25 -3.28 -9.10
C GLY A 169 2.13 -4.44 -8.10
N VAL A 170 1.45 -5.50 -8.50
CA VAL A 170 1.33 -6.75 -7.75
C VAL A 170 2.01 -7.90 -8.50
N ASP A 171 2.68 -8.77 -7.75
CA ASP A 171 3.24 -10.02 -8.26
C ASP A 171 2.12 -11.06 -8.42
N SER A 172 1.62 -11.18 -9.63
CA SER A 172 0.55 -12.11 -9.96
C SER A 172 1.02 -13.56 -10.14
N VAL A 173 2.30 -13.84 -10.07
CA VAL A 173 2.84 -15.21 -9.99
C VAL A 173 2.83 -15.66 -8.54
N LYS A 174 3.26 -14.81 -7.62
CA LYS A 174 3.23 -15.08 -6.18
C LYS A 174 1.80 -15.12 -5.62
N PHE A 175 0.99 -14.13 -5.99
CA PHE A 175 -0.42 -14.04 -5.59
C PHE A 175 -1.29 -14.58 -6.71
N HIS A 176 -1.84 -15.77 -6.51
CA HIS A 176 -2.65 -16.48 -7.50
C HIS A 176 -3.84 -17.18 -6.85
N PRO A 177 -4.88 -17.51 -7.60
CA PRO A 177 -6.00 -18.30 -7.11
C PRO A 177 -5.54 -19.60 -6.46
N ARG A 178 -6.32 -20.07 -5.50
CA ARG A 178 -6.04 -21.31 -4.77
C ARG A 178 -5.76 -22.48 -5.70
N VAL A 179 -4.67 -23.20 -5.38
CA VAL A 179 -4.31 -24.46 -6.00
C VAL A 179 -4.23 -25.50 -4.88
N GLY A 180 -5.03 -26.58 -5.00
CA GLY A 180 -5.03 -27.66 -4.01
C GLY A 180 -6.08 -27.52 -2.90
N ALA A 181 -5.87 -28.26 -1.79
CA ALA A 181 -6.78 -28.32 -0.66
C ALA A 181 -6.75 -27.05 0.19
N ARG A 182 -7.85 -26.78 0.88
CA ARG A 182 -7.91 -25.69 1.87
C ARG A 182 -7.03 -26.00 3.10
N PRO A 183 -6.41 -24.99 3.72
CA PRO A 183 -5.80 -25.15 5.03
C PRO A 183 -6.82 -25.55 6.09
N GLU A 184 -6.38 -26.27 7.14
CA GLU A 184 -7.25 -26.80 8.21
C GLU A 184 -8.10 -25.74 8.93
N PHE A 185 -7.59 -24.49 9.07
CA PHE A 185 -8.36 -23.41 9.70
C PHE A 185 -9.55 -22.94 8.86
N ALA A 186 -9.57 -23.26 7.59
CA ALA A 186 -10.66 -22.97 6.66
C ALA A 186 -11.51 -24.21 6.46
N HIS A 187 -12.57 -24.37 7.29
CA HIS A 187 -13.49 -25.50 7.18
C HIS A 187 -14.00 -25.66 5.72
N PRO A 188 -14.05 -26.87 5.16
CA PRO A 188 -14.34 -27.12 3.73
C PRO A 188 -15.59 -26.41 3.17
N GLU A 189 -16.65 -26.33 4.01
CA GLU A 189 -17.93 -25.75 3.62
C GLU A 189 -18.14 -24.29 4.05
N SER A 190 -17.13 -23.68 4.72
CA SER A 190 -17.23 -22.31 5.17
C SER A 190 -16.80 -21.31 4.12
N ILE A 191 -17.39 -20.11 4.15
CA ILE A 191 -16.88 -18.92 3.46
C ILE A 191 -15.93 -18.18 4.41
N VAL A 192 -14.69 -18.01 3.98
CA VAL A 192 -13.64 -17.33 4.74
C VAL A 192 -13.55 -15.87 4.30
N PHE A 193 -13.96 -14.98 5.20
CA PHE A 193 -13.75 -13.53 5.06
C PHE A 193 -12.39 -13.20 5.63
N GLY A 194 -11.45 -12.87 4.76
CA GLY A 194 -10.06 -12.64 5.11
C GLY A 194 -9.65 -11.17 5.05
N SER A 195 -8.77 -10.74 5.93
CA SER A 195 -8.15 -9.44 5.89
C SER A 195 -6.68 -9.51 6.28
N VAL A 196 -5.84 -8.65 5.70
CA VAL A 196 -4.40 -8.60 5.96
C VAL A 196 -3.95 -7.15 6.12
N GLY A 197 -3.23 -6.87 7.20
CA GLY A 197 -2.61 -5.56 7.41
C GLY A 197 -2.33 -5.24 8.87
N ARG A 198 -1.53 -4.20 9.12
CA ARG A 198 -1.25 -3.73 10.47
C ARG A 198 -2.55 -3.36 11.20
N MET A 199 -2.74 -3.84 12.40
CA MET A 199 -3.98 -3.63 13.18
C MET A 199 -3.94 -2.29 13.93
N VAL A 200 -3.80 -1.20 13.15
CA VAL A 200 -3.76 0.19 13.63
C VAL A 200 -5.09 0.91 13.35
N GLU A 201 -5.31 2.05 14.00
CA GLU A 201 -6.59 2.78 13.96
C GLU A 201 -7.09 3.08 12.54
N VAL A 202 -6.20 3.48 11.62
CA VAL A 202 -6.58 3.81 10.24
C VAL A 202 -7.12 2.61 9.45
N LYS A 203 -6.80 1.38 9.86
CA LYS A 203 -7.29 0.13 9.23
C LYS A 203 -8.64 -0.33 9.75
N ASP A 204 -9.10 0.17 10.88
CA ASP A 204 -10.44 0.03 11.47
C ASP A 204 -11.00 -1.41 11.53
N TYR A 205 -10.14 -2.38 11.87
CA TYR A 205 -10.55 -3.77 12.06
C TYR A 205 -11.69 -3.99 13.09
N PRO A 206 -11.85 -3.14 14.13
CA PRO A 206 -13.02 -3.24 15.00
C PRO A 206 -14.35 -3.09 14.26
N THR A 207 -14.43 -2.27 13.20
CA THR A 207 -15.64 -2.15 12.35
C THR A 207 -15.92 -3.46 11.62
N LEU A 208 -14.92 -4.11 11.01
CA LEU A 208 -15.07 -5.44 10.40
C LEU A 208 -15.53 -6.49 11.42
N THR A 209 -14.91 -6.51 12.60
CA THR A 209 -15.24 -7.46 13.66
C THR A 209 -16.70 -7.31 14.12
N ARG A 210 -17.17 -6.06 14.32
CA ARG A 210 -18.58 -5.79 14.66
C ARG A 210 -19.52 -6.19 13.53
N ALA A 211 -19.16 -5.93 12.28
CA ALA A 211 -19.94 -6.32 11.12
C ALA A 211 -20.09 -7.85 11.01
N PHE A 212 -19.01 -8.59 11.25
CA PHE A 212 -19.04 -10.05 11.28
C PHE A 212 -19.95 -10.56 12.42
N ILE A 213 -19.83 -10.02 13.62
CA ILE A 213 -20.70 -10.36 14.76
C ILE A 213 -22.17 -10.07 14.43
N GLN A 214 -22.44 -8.91 13.83
CA GLN A 214 -23.80 -8.54 13.42
C GLN A 214 -24.36 -9.48 12.36
N MET A 215 -23.59 -9.83 11.36
CA MET A 215 -23.97 -10.80 10.31
C MET A 215 -24.35 -12.16 10.91
N VAL A 216 -23.51 -12.71 11.80
CA VAL A 216 -23.76 -13.99 12.46
C VAL A 216 -25.03 -13.94 13.29
N ARG A 217 -25.28 -12.85 14.05
CA ARG A 217 -26.51 -12.68 14.84
C ARG A 217 -27.77 -12.56 13.98
N GLN A 218 -27.68 -12.02 12.77
CA GLN A 218 -28.81 -11.94 11.84
C GLN A 218 -29.15 -13.29 11.21
N GLN A 219 -28.17 -14.19 11.08
CA GLN A 219 -28.34 -15.52 10.45
C GLN A 219 -27.64 -16.61 11.30
N PRO A 220 -28.15 -16.90 12.52
CA PRO A 220 -27.51 -17.84 13.44
C PRO A 220 -27.36 -19.25 12.85
N ASP A 221 -28.35 -19.69 12.07
CA ASP A 221 -28.35 -21.01 11.42
C ASP A 221 -27.22 -21.17 10.36
N ARG A 222 -26.62 -20.07 9.94
CA ARG A 222 -25.51 -20.05 8.99
C ARG A 222 -24.17 -19.68 9.62
N ALA A 223 -24.13 -19.46 10.93
CA ALA A 223 -22.93 -19.04 11.65
C ALA A 223 -21.73 -19.95 11.35
N GLU A 224 -21.94 -21.27 11.38
CA GLU A 224 -20.88 -22.25 11.13
C GLU A 224 -20.35 -22.26 9.69
N ARG A 225 -21.06 -21.61 8.76
CA ARG A 225 -20.62 -21.43 7.37
C ARG A 225 -19.77 -20.19 7.14
N ALA A 226 -19.49 -19.41 8.19
CA ALA A 226 -18.68 -18.20 8.09
C ALA A 226 -17.42 -18.31 8.97
N ARG A 227 -16.28 -17.86 8.46
CA ARG A 227 -15.04 -17.73 9.21
C ARG A 227 -14.46 -16.34 8.97
N LEU A 228 -13.94 -15.73 10.05
CA LEU A 228 -13.23 -14.46 9.98
C LEU A 228 -11.74 -14.71 10.19
N VAL A 229 -10.92 -14.25 9.24
CA VAL A 229 -9.46 -14.32 9.37
C VAL A 229 -8.89 -12.91 9.27
N ILE A 230 -8.16 -12.48 10.31
CA ILE A 230 -7.45 -11.20 10.28
C ILE A 230 -5.97 -11.45 10.57
N VAL A 231 -5.13 -11.23 9.57
CA VAL A 231 -3.68 -11.43 9.66
C VAL A 231 -2.99 -10.08 9.83
N GLY A 232 -2.24 -9.97 10.92
CA GLY A 232 -1.49 -8.77 11.24
C GLY A 232 -1.43 -8.51 12.73
N GLU A 233 -0.57 -7.57 13.12
CA GLU A 233 -0.34 -7.19 14.50
C GLU A 233 -0.60 -5.70 14.70
N GLY A 234 -0.92 -5.31 15.93
CA GLY A 234 -1.13 -3.93 16.33
C GLY A 234 -2.18 -3.73 17.43
N PRO A 235 -2.33 -2.48 17.91
CA PRO A 235 -3.17 -2.18 19.10
C PRO A 235 -4.65 -2.62 18.97
N ALA A 236 -5.20 -2.66 17.76
CA ALA A 236 -6.61 -3.04 17.56
C ALA A 236 -6.86 -4.54 17.68
N ARG A 237 -5.82 -5.40 17.72
CA ARG A 237 -5.96 -6.86 17.77
C ARG A 237 -6.70 -7.32 19.04
N GLU A 238 -6.28 -6.82 20.18
CA GLU A 238 -6.90 -7.17 21.48
C GLU A 238 -8.37 -6.73 21.52
N THR A 239 -8.69 -5.56 21.02
CA THR A 239 -10.06 -5.07 20.89
C THR A 239 -10.92 -6.00 20.04
N CYS A 240 -10.43 -6.47 18.90
CA CYS A 240 -11.14 -7.39 18.01
C CYS A 240 -11.37 -8.74 18.70
N MET A 241 -10.34 -9.29 19.35
CA MET A 241 -10.47 -10.55 20.10
C MET A 241 -11.49 -10.45 21.24
N SER A 242 -11.45 -9.35 22.02
CA SER A 242 -12.41 -9.11 23.12
C SER A 242 -13.84 -9.00 22.61
N LEU A 243 -14.09 -8.32 21.49
CA LEU A 243 -15.41 -8.23 20.87
C LEU A 243 -15.96 -9.61 20.49
N LEU A 244 -15.14 -10.47 19.88
CA LEU A 244 -15.53 -11.83 19.51
C LEU A 244 -15.78 -12.72 20.73
N GLN A 245 -14.96 -12.63 21.77
CA GLN A 245 -15.15 -13.36 23.02
C GLN A 245 -16.46 -12.97 23.73
N GLN A 246 -16.72 -11.66 23.85
CA GLN A 246 -17.97 -11.15 24.44
C GLN A 246 -19.21 -11.57 23.66
N ALA A 247 -19.08 -11.75 22.34
CA ALA A 247 -20.16 -12.24 21.49
C ALA A 247 -20.33 -13.76 21.51
N GLY A 248 -19.37 -14.52 22.10
CA GLY A 248 -19.36 -15.99 22.06
C GLY A 248 -18.90 -16.58 20.71
N LEU A 249 -18.29 -15.76 19.85
CA LEU A 249 -17.96 -16.10 18.46
C LEU A 249 -16.46 -16.26 18.20
N ALA A 250 -15.64 -16.36 19.25
CA ALA A 250 -14.19 -16.48 19.11
C ALA A 250 -13.78 -17.75 18.31
N HIS A 251 -14.56 -18.82 18.37
CA HIS A 251 -14.35 -20.06 17.66
C HIS A 251 -14.54 -19.95 16.12
N LEU A 252 -15.18 -18.89 15.63
CA LEU A 252 -15.37 -18.60 14.22
C LEU A 252 -14.27 -17.70 13.63
N ALA A 253 -13.30 -17.28 14.45
CA ALA A 253 -12.28 -16.34 14.04
C ALA A 253 -10.86 -16.87 14.27
N TRP A 254 -9.95 -16.53 13.35
CA TRP A 254 -8.52 -16.82 13.47
C TRP A 254 -7.72 -15.53 13.29
N MET A 255 -6.96 -15.16 14.30
CA MET A 255 -6.11 -13.97 14.35
C MET A 255 -4.68 -14.36 14.74
N PRO A 256 -3.87 -14.90 13.82
CA PRO A 256 -2.55 -15.46 14.13
C PRO A 256 -1.49 -14.43 14.49
N GLY A 257 -1.76 -13.13 14.37
CA GLY A 257 -0.76 -12.07 14.45
C GLY A 257 -0.06 -11.83 13.10
N GLU A 258 1.17 -11.33 13.15
CA GLU A 258 1.98 -11.08 11.95
C GLU A 258 2.46 -12.40 11.33
N ARG A 259 2.37 -12.47 9.98
CA ARG A 259 2.76 -13.65 9.19
C ARG A 259 3.58 -13.22 7.98
N HIS A 260 4.42 -14.13 7.46
CA HIS A 260 5.24 -13.88 6.27
C HIS A 260 4.77 -14.66 5.03
N ASP A 261 3.92 -15.67 5.22
CA ASP A 261 3.32 -16.55 4.20
C ASP A 261 1.95 -16.03 3.73
N ILE A 262 1.85 -14.72 3.50
CA ILE A 262 0.58 -14.06 3.18
C ILE A 262 -0.04 -14.60 1.87
N ALA A 263 0.78 -14.95 0.87
CA ALA A 263 0.26 -15.49 -0.39
C ALA A 263 -0.45 -16.84 -0.18
N ASP A 264 0.11 -17.71 0.66
CA ASP A 264 -0.49 -18.99 0.99
C ASP A 264 -1.76 -18.82 1.83
N ILE A 265 -1.75 -17.90 2.78
CA ILE A 265 -2.94 -17.59 3.61
C ILE A 265 -4.05 -17.01 2.76
N MET A 266 -3.75 -16.12 1.81
CA MET A 266 -4.77 -15.55 0.90
C MET A 266 -5.47 -16.62 0.05
N GLN A 267 -4.81 -17.72 -0.27
CA GLN A 267 -5.45 -18.84 -0.95
C GLN A 267 -6.54 -19.54 -0.11
N ALA A 268 -6.54 -19.33 1.20
CA ALA A 268 -7.59 -19.85 2.07
C ALA A 268 -8.83 -18.94 2.12
N PHE A 269 -8.72 -17.69 1.68
CA PHE A 269 -9.82 -16.74 1.67
C PHE A 269 -10.79 -17.02 0.51
N ASP A 270 -12.04 -16.64 0.70
CA ASP A 270 -13.06 -16.61 -0.35
C ASP A 270 -13.44 -15.16 -0.71
N VAL A 271 -13.40 -14.27 0.28
CA VAL A 271 -13.67 -12.84 0.12
C VAL A 271 -12.64 -12.06 0.91
N PHE A 272 -11.98 -11.09 0.28
CA PHE A 272 -11.08 -10.18 0.98
C PHE A 272 -11.85 -8.96 1.50
N VAL A 273 -11.57 -8.52 2.74
CA VAL A 273 -12.26 -7.39 3.35
C VAL A 273 -11.25 -6.37 3.86
N LEU A 274 -11.41 -5.07 3.50
CA LEU A 274 -10.57 -3.99 3.99
C LEU A 274 -11.43 -2.83 4.54
N PRO A 275 -11.54 -2.67 5.86
CA PRO A 275 -12.43 -1.70 6.51
C PRO A 275 -11.81 -0.33 6.74
N SER A 276 -10.72 0.02 6.05
CA SER A 276 -9.88 1.19 6.34
C SER A 276 -10.64 2.52 6.37
N LYS A 277 -10.20 3.45 7.23
CA LYS A 277 -10.68 4.85 7.24
C LYS A 277 -10.02 5.71 6.16
N ASN A 278 -8.82 5.33 5.71
CA ASN A 278 -8.10 5.99 4.63
C ASN A 278 -7.06 5.04 3.99
N GLU A 279 -6.84 5.21 2.68
CA GLU A 279 -5.83 4.48 1.89
C GLU A 279 -5.23 5.39 0.81
N GLY A 280 -3.91 5.33 0.64
CA GLY A 280 -3.27 5.91 -0.55
C GLY A 280 -3.56 5.05 -1.78
N ILE A 281 -3.02 3.84 -1.75
CA ILE A 281 -3.36 2.69 -2.60
C ILE A 281 -3.09 1.41 -1.78
N SER A 282 -4.03 0.49 -1.75
CA SER A 282 -3.90 -0.71 -0.91
C SER A 282 -3.20 -1.84 -1.66
N ASN A 283 -1.97 -2.18 -1.27
CA ASN A 283 -1.28 -3.35 -1.81
C ASN A 283 -2.03 -4.65 -1.49
N THR A 284 -2.66 -4.75 -0.31
CA THR A 284 -3.39 -5.96 0.07
C THR A 284 -4.68 -6.15 -0.74
N ILE A 285 -5.33 -5.07 -1.21
CA ILE A 285 -6.39 -5.19 -2.23
C ILE A 285 -5.79 -5.70 -3.54
N LEU A 286 -4.66 -5.16 -4.01
CA LEU A 286 -4.02 -5.64 -5.24
C LEU A 286 -3.64 -7.12 -5.14
N GLU A 287 -3.10 -7.55 -4.00
CA GLU A 287 -2.74 -8.94 -3.69
C GLU A 287 -3.99 -9.84 -3.70
N ALA A 288 -5.10 -9.39 -3.11
CA ALA A 288 -6.37 -10.09 -3.11
C ALA A 288 -6.97 -10.23 -4.53
N LEU A 289 -6.99 -9.13 -5.30
CA LEU A 289 -7.42 -9.17 -6.70
C LEU A 289 -6.56 -10.13 -7.52
N ALA A 290 -5.24 -10.10 -7.33
CA ALA A 290 -4.31 -11.02 -7.98
C ALA A 290 -4.53 -12.48 -7.54
N SER A 291 -4.97 -12.72 -6.31
CA SER A 291 -5.37 -14.05 -5.81
C SER A 291 -6.74 -14.51 -6.30
N GLY A 292 -7.43 -13.70 -7.13
CA GLY A 292 -8.76 -14.02 -7.63
C GLY A 292 -9.85 -13.93 -6.56
N LEU A 293 -9.70 -13.03 -5.59
CA LEU A 293 -10.67 -12.81 -4.52
C LEU A 293 -11.55 -11.59 -4.83
N PRO A 294 -12.88 -11.69 -4.69
CA PRO A 294 -13.72 -10.52 -4.62
C PRO A 294 -13.40 -9.71 -3.36
N VAL A 295 -13.56 -8.38 -3.44
CA VAL A 295 -13.13 -7.45 -2.39
C VAL A 295 -14.31 -6.68 -1.83
N ILE A 296 -14.50 -6.70 -0.51
CA ILE A 296 -15.30 -5.72 0.21
C ILE A 296 -14.34 -4.69 0.78
N ALA A 297 -14.44 -3.44 0.35
CA ALA A 297 -13.61 -2.37 0.87
C ALA A 297 -14.43 -1.13 1.23
N THR A 298 -13.88 -0.32 2.12
CA THR A 298 -14.45 1.01 2.36
C THR A 298 -14.14 1.94 1.18
N ALA A 299 -15.10 2.80 0.84
CA ALA A 299 -15.01 3.77 -0.24
C ALA A 299 -14.12 4.97 0.15
N VAL A 300 -12.82 4.73 0.33
CA VAL A 300 -11.83 5.73 0.76
C VAL A 300 -10.59 5.72 -0.14
N GLY A 301 -10.07 6.90 -0.43
CA GLY A 301 -8.80 7.08 -1.18
C GLY A 301 -8.71 6.19 -2.41
N GLY A 302 -7.56 5.56 -2.60
CA GLY A 302 -7.32 4.67 -3.74
C GLY A 302 -8.12 3.36 -3.76
N SER A 303 -8.82 2.98 -2.67
CA SER A 303 -9.68 1.78 -2.69
C SER A 303 -10.79 1.88 -3.73
N ILE A 304 -11.34 3.09 -3.95
CA ILE A 304 -12.38 3.37 -4.95
C ILE A 304 -11.89 3.06 -6.38
N GLU A 305 -10.59 3.14 -6.60
CA GLU A 305 -9.98 2.95 -7.92
C GLU A 305 -9.62 1.48 -8.21
N LEU A 306 -9.55 0.66 -7.14
CA LEU A 306 -9.16 -0.74 -7.20
C LEU A 306 -10.35 -1.69 -7.26
N VAL A 307 -11.49 -1.30 -6.66
CA VAL A 307 -12.69 -2.15 -6.59
C VAL A 307 -13.76 -1.61 -7.52
N GLU A 308 -14.20 -2.43 -8.45
CA GLU A 308 -15.32 -2.16 -9.36
C GLU A 308 -16.61 -2.73 -8.75
N PRO A 309 -17.53 -1.86 -8.23
CA PRO A 309 -18.74 -2.34 -7.55
C PRO A 309 -19.59 -3.24 -8.41
N GLY A 310 -19.97 -4.41 -7.86
CA GLY A 310 -20.75 -5.43 -8.57
C GLY A 310 -19.94 -6.31 -9.50
N VAL A 311 -18.71 -5.95 -9.89
CA VAL A 311 -17.85 -6.68 -10.83
C VAL A 311 -16.72 -7.39 -10.10
N THR A 312 -15.94 -6.67 -9.30
CA THR A 312 -14.82 -7.24 -8.53
C THR A 312 -15.06 -7.23 -7.02
N GLY A 313 -16.21 -6.73 -6.57
CA GLY A 313 -16.56 -6.66 -5.16
C GLY A 313 -17.55 -5.56 -4.83
N MET A 314 -17.43 -5.00 -3.62
CA MET A 314 -18.32 -3.97 -3.09
C MET A 314 -17.55 -2.85 -2.41
N LEU A 315 -18.07 -1.63 -2.49
CA LEU A 315 -17.59 -0.47 -1.76
C LEU A 315 -18.63 -0.05 -0.71
N ILE A 316 -18.18 0.11 0.53
CA ILE A 316 -19.02 0.43 1.70
C ILE A 316 -18.54 1.76 2.29
N PRO A 317 -19.41 2.62 2.83
CA PRO A 317 -18.98 3.80 3.57
C PRO A 317 -18.06 3.45 4.74
N PRO A 318 -17.02 4.26 5.05
CA PRO A 318 -16.15 4.00 6.19
C PRO A 318 -16.94 4.05 7.51
N GLY A 319 -16.69 3.09 8.41
CA GLY A 319 -17.37 2.97 9.70
C GLY A 319 -18.81 2.42 9.63
N ASP A 320 -19.32 2.08 8.45
CA ASP A 320 -20.67 1.51 8.30
C ASP A 320 -20.68 0.00 8.61
N VAL A 321 -20.88 -0.31 9.88
CA VAL A 321 -20.96 -1.69 10.37
C VAL A 321 -22.13 -2.45 9.73
N ALA A 322 -23.29 -1.79 9.56
CA ALA A 322 -24.49 -2.44 9.03
C ALA A 322 -24.33 -2.74 7.53
N GLY A 323 -23.86 -1.78 6.75
CA GLY A 323 -23.58 -1.99 5.32
C GLY A 323 -22.53 -3.07 5.09
N MET A 324 -21.49 -3.11 5.91
CA MET A 324 -20.47 -4.16 5.82
C MET A 324 -21.04 -5.54 6.20
N ALA A 325 -21.89 -5.63 7.23
CA ALA A 325 -22.55 -6.88 7.61
C ALA A 325 -23.45 -7.41 6.47
N GLN A 326 -24.18 -6.52 5.78
CA GLN A 326 -24.98 -6.88 4.61
C GLN A 326 -24.12 -7.34 3.42
N ALA A 327 -22.97 -6.69 3.21
CA ALA A 327 -22.04 -7.12 2.17
C ALA A 327 -21.49 -8.53 2.44
N LEU A 328 -21.09 -8.82 3.69
CA LEU A 328 -20.67 -10.18 4.10
C LEU A 328 -21.78 -11.19 3.88
N LEU A 329 -23.01 -10.87 4.32
CA LEU A 329 -24.18 -11.74 4.19
C LEU A 329 -24.51 -12.06 2.74
N SER A 330 -24.35 -11.10 1.82
CA SER A 330 -24.64 -11.28 0.41
C SER A 330 -23.80 -12.36 -0.27
N TYR A 331 -22.59 -12.66 0.23
CA TYR A 331 -21.77 -13.78 -0.26
C TYR A 331 -22.18 -15.11 0.36
N LEU A 332 -22.69 -15.12 1.59
CA LEU A 332 -23.31 -16.31 2.18
C LEU A 332 -24.60 -16.70 1.45
N ASP A 333 -25.38 -15.71 0.99
CA ASP A 333 -26.63 -15.92 0.26
C ASP A 333 -26.40 -16.39 -1.18
N ALA A 334 -25.34 -15.89 -1.83
CA ALA A 334 -25.03 -16.19 -3.23
C ALA A 334 -23.53 -16.55 -3.42
N PRO A 335 -23.08 -17.73 -2.96
CA PRO A 335 -21.66 -18.14 -3.04
C PRO A 335 -21.09 -18.19 -4.47
N ALA A 336 -21.93 -18.41 -5.47
CA ALA A 336 -21.51 -18.43 -6.87
C ALA A 336 -20.86 -17.11 -7.33
N ARG A 337 -21.23 -15.98 -6.70
CA ARG A 337 -20.63 -14.66 -6.96
C ARG A 337 -19.15 -14.59 -6.62
N ILE A 338 -18.68 -15.43 -5.70
CA ILE A 338 -17.27 -15.47 -5.30
C ILE A 338 -16.40 -15.85 -6.52
N ALA A 339 -16.74 -16.93 -7.20
CA ALA A 339 -15.97 -17.37 -8.36
C ALA A 339 -16.08 -16.39 -9.54
N GLU A 340 -17.28 -15.86 -9.81
CA GLU A 340 -17.53 -14.90 -10.88
C GLU A 340 -16.72 -13.62 -10.68
N GLN A 341 -16.88 -12.95 -9.53
CA GLN A 341 -16.20 -11.71 -9.22
C GLN A 341 -14.70 -11.90 -9.01
N GLY A 342 -14.28 -13.04 -8.44
CA GLY A 342 -12.89 -13.42 -8.31
C GLY A 342 -12.18 -13.56 -9.66
N GLY A 343 -12.85 -14.13 -10.66
CA GLY A 343 -12.35 -14.20 -12.03
C GLY A 343 -12.18 -12.83 -12.68
N HIS A 344 -13.09 -11.88 -12.42
CA HIS A 344 -12.96 -10.49 -12.87
C HIS A 344 -11.82 -9.78 -12.14
N ALA A 345 -11.71 -9.95 -10.81
CA ALA A 345 -10.67 -9.40 -9.98
C ALA A 345 -9.26 -9.79 -10.48
N ARG A 346 -9.06 -11.09 -10.77
CA ARG A 346 -7.80 -11.61 -11.31
C ARG A 346 -7.43 -10.96 -12.65
N ARG A 347 -8.36 -10.87 -13.58
CA ARG A 347 -8.14 -10.23 -14.88
C ARG A 347 -7.76 -8.75 -14.73
N LEU A 348 -8.48 -8.03 -13.87
CA LEU A 348 -8.20 -6.63 -13.58
C LEU A 348 -6.77 -6.43 -13.03
N ALA A 349 -6.34 -7.27 -12.06
CA ALA A 349 -5.00 -7.22 -11.49
C ALA A 349 -3.91 -7.44 -12.55
N GLN A 350 -4.07 -8.45 -13.40
CA GLN A 350 -3.09 -8.78 -14.46
C GLN A 350 -2.99 -7.71 -15.54
N GLN A 351 -4.12 -7.12 -15.93
CA GLN A 351 -4.16 -6.15 -17.03
C GLN A 351 -3.71 -4.75 -16.59
N ARG A 352 -4.06 -4.36 -15.37
CA ARG A 352 -3.94 -2.95 -14.96
C ARG A 352 -2.93 -2.70 -13.85
N PHE A 353 -2.64 -3.69 -13.03
CA PHE A 353 -1.82 -3.54 -11.82
C PHE A 353 -0.60 -4.47 -11.80
N SER A 354 -0.03 -4.80 -12.94
CA SER A 354 1.16 -5.65 -13.01
C SER A 354 2.44 -4.90 -12.62
N ILE A 355 3.40 -5.62 -12.02
CA ILE A 355 4.73 -5.06 -11.71
C ILE A 355 5.44 -4.55 -12.98
N PRO A 356 5.42 -5.25 -14.12
CA PRO A 356 6.04 -4.73 -15.35
C PRO A 356 5.45 -3.38 -15.79
N ALA A 357 4.12 -3.22 -15.77
CA ALA A 357 3.48 -1.96 -16.14
C ALA A 357 3.87 -0.81 -15.20
N MET A 358 3.93 -1.08 -13.88
CA MET A 358 4.41 -0.12 -12.90
C MET A 358 5.87 0.29 -13.18
N SER A 359 6.77 -0.68 -13.33
CA SER A 359 8.20 -0.39 -13.49
C SER A 359 8.51 0.33 -14.78
N GLU A 360 7.81 0.03 -15.89
CA GLU A 360 7.94 0.75 -17.14
C GLU A 360 7.48 2.21 -17.04
N ALA A 361 6.38 2.46 -16.33
CA ALA A 361 5.89 3.81 -16.06
C ALA A 361 6.90 4.61 -15.19
N TYR A 362 7.49 4.00 -14.16
CA TYR A 362 8.56 4.62 -13.38
C TYR A 362 9.79 4.92 -14.25
N ALA A 363 10.23 3.97 -15.08
CA ALA A 363 11.35 4.16 -16.01
C ALA A 363 11.12 5.33 -16.96
N ALA A 364 9.91 5.46 -17.52
CA ALA A 364 9.54 6.57 -18.39
C ALA A 364 9.62 7.93 -17.68
N VAL A 365 9.21 8.02 -16.41
CA VAL A 365 9.35 9.25 -15.60
C VAL A 365 10.82 9.56 -15.33
N TYR A 366 11.64 8.56 -15.00
CA TYR A 366 13.08 8.77 -14.77
C TYR A 366 13.77 9.24 -16.03
N ASP A 367 13.56 8.60 -17.18
CA ASP A 367 14.15 9.00 -18.47
C ASP A 367 13.74 10.43 -18.86
N LYS A 368 12.44 10.78 -18.69
CA LYS A 368 11.94 12.14 -18.94
C LYS A 368 12.64 13.17 -18.05
N THR A 369 12.86 12.81 -16.76
CA THR A 369 13.46 13.71 -15.78
C THR A 369 14.96 13.91 -16.07
N LEU A 370 15.68 12.84 -16.39
CA LEU A 370 17.09 12.87 -16.74
C LEU A 370 17.38 13.73 -17.97
N ARG A 371 16.55 13.61 -19.04
CA ARG A 371 16.69 14.44 -20.25
C ARG A 371 16.51 15.94 -20.01
N ARG A 372 15.77 16.35 -18.99
CA ARG A 372 15.55 17.77 -18.64
C ARG A 372 16.60 18.33 -17.68
N GLY A 373 17.35 17.46 -17.01
CA GLY A 373 18.42 17.83 -16.07
C GLY A 373 19.76 18.07 -16.74
N CYS A 374 19.92 17.61 -17.97
CA CYS A 374 21.02 17.96 -18.88
C CYS A 374 20.71 19.28 -19.58
#